data_1dbea35865fa115cfc7b52ae199d3a44
#
_entry.id   1dbea35865fa115cfc7b52ae199d3a44
#
_cell.length_a   1.000
_cell.length_b   1.000
_cell.length_c   1.000
_cell.angle_alpha   90.00
_cell.angle_beta   90.00
_cell.angle_gamma   90.00
#
_symmetry.space_group_name_H-M   'P 1'
#
loop_
_entity.id
_entity.type
_entity.pdbx_description
1 polymer ?
#
loop_
_entity_poly.entity_id
_entity_poly.type
_entity_poly.pdbx_seq_one_letter_code
_entity_poly.pdbx_strand_id
1 'polypeptide(L)' 'MKNNMRVILAKKRLKVADVARETGLSKSTLTALYYERAKNPTFETLQKVADFLEVTIADLLKVG' A
#
# COMPACT_ATOMS: atom_id res chain seq x y z
N MET A 1 -10.40 4.01 -2.75
CA MET A 1 -9.66 5.16 -2.19
C MET A 1 -8.39 5.40 -2.99
N LYS A 2 -8.22 6.59 -3.48
CA LYS A 2 -7.03 6.94 -4.26
C LYS A 2 -5.80 6.98 -3.36
N ASN A 3 -4.69 6.50 -3.89
CA ASN A 3 -3.44 6.48 -3.15
C ASN A 3 -2.25 6.40 -4.10
N ASN A 4 -1.06 6.47 -3.53
CA ASN A 4 0.19 6.51 -4.28
C ASN A 4 0.94 5.17 -4.27
N MET A 5 0.29 4.11 -3.80
CA MET A 5 0.94 2.81 -3.63
C MET A 5 1.57 2.28 -4.92
N ARG A 6 0.82 2.37 -6.02
CA ARG A 6 1.30 1.87 -7.30
C ARG A 6 2.58 2.56 -7.74
N VAL A 7 2.64 3.88 -7.57
CA VAL A 7 3.82 4.66 -7.94
C VAL A 7 5.01 4.29 -7.05
N ILE A 8 4.75 4.19 -5.75
CA ILE A 8 5.81 3.85 -4.79
C ILE A 8 6.39 2.46 -5.07
N LEU A 9 5.52 1.48 -5.32
CA LEU A 9 5.97 0.13 -5.64
C LEU A 9 6.77 0.11 -6.93
N ALA A 10 6.32 0.85 -7.94
CA ALA A 10 7.03 0.92 -9.21
C ALA A 10 8.44 1.49 -9.03
N LYS A 11 8.57 2.56 -8.24
CA LYS A 11 9.87 3.17 -7.97
C LYS A 11 10.80 2.23 -7.23
N LYS A 12 10.26 1.41 -6.34
CA LYS A 12 11.06 0.47 -5.55
C LYS A 12 11.19 -0.89 -6.21
N ARG A 13 10.56 -1.08 -7.36
CA ARG A 13 10.55 -2.34 -8.11
C ARG A 13 10.00 -3.49 -7.28
N LEU A 14 8.94 -3.20 -6.52
CA LEU A 14 8.28 -4.18 -5.67
C LEU A 14 6.92 -4.56 -6.26
N LYS A 15 6.47 -5.76 -5.92
CA LYS A 15 5.16 -6.26 -6.31
C LYS A 15 4.26 -6.38 -5.09
N VAL A 16 2.95 -6.44 -5.32
CA VAL A 16 1.98 -6.64 -4.24
C VAL A 16 2.33 -7.89 -3.43
N ALA A 17 2.79 -8.96 -4.10
CA ALA A 17 3.17 -10.20 -3.42
C ALA A 17 4.32 -9.98 -2.43
N ASP A 18 5.26 -9.10 -2.77
CA ASP A 18 6.38 -8.79 -1.87
C ASP A 18 5.87 -8.09 -0.60
N VAL A 19 4.94 -7.15 -0.78
CA VAL A 19 4.37 -6.42 0.35
C VAL A 19 3.57 -7.38 1.24
N ALA A 20 2.80 -8.27 0.65
CA ALA A 20 2.02 -9.27 1.40
C ALA A 20 2.93 -10.15 2.24
N ARG A 21 4.03 -10.63 1.66
CA ARG A 21 4.97 -11.49 2.35
C ARG A 21 5.62 -10.80 3.54
N GLU A 22 6.03 -9.53 3.35
CA GLU A 22 6.78 -8.81 4.38
C GLU A 22 5.89 -8.20 5.47
N THR A 23 4.66 -7.83 5.14
CA THR A 23 3.77 -7.19 6.11
C THR A 23 2.84 -8.19 6.81
N GLY A 24 2.66 -9.36 6.23
CA GLY A 24 1.71 -10.34 6.75
C GLY A 24 0.26 -10.00 6.39
N LEU A 25 0.04 -8.96 5.62
CA LEU A 25 -1.31 -8.59 5.18
C LEU A 25 -1.75 -9.49 4.04
N SER A 26 -3.07 -9.69 3.89
CA SER A 26 -3.57 -10.54 2.82
C SER A 26 -3.33 -9.89 1.47
N LYS A 27 -3.04 -10.73 0.49
CA LYS A 27 -2.83 -10.27 -0.88
C LYS A 27 -4.09 -9.60 -1.44
N SER A 28 -5.25 -10.12 -1.03
CA SER A 28 -6.54 -9.56 -1.43
C SER A 28 -6.69 -8.11 -0.96
N THR A 29 -6.37 -7.86 0.31
CA THR A 29 -6.42 -6.51 0.89
C THR A 29 -5.49 -5.57 0.15
N LEU A 30 -4.27 -6.02 -0.10
CA LEU A 30 -3.26 -5.20 -0.77
C LEU A 30 -3.60 -4.96 -2.23
N THR A 31 -4.17 -5.95 -2.90
CA THR A 31 -4.60 -5.79 -4.29
C THR A 31 -5.72 -4.76 -4.39
N ALA A 32 -6.66 -4.79 -3.45
CA ALA A 32 -7.74 -3.81 -3.41
C ALA A 32 -7.19 -2.40 -3.19
N LEU A 33 -6.20 -2.27 -2.33
CA LEU A 33 -5.56 -0.97 -2.08
C LEU A 33 -4.79 -0.50 -3.31
N TYR A 34 -4.03 -1.39 -3.94
CA TYR A 34 -3.22 -1.10 -5.12
C TYR A 34 -4.07 -0.59 -6.28
N TYR A 35 -5.23 -1.21 -6.52
CA TYR A 35 -6.13 -0.82 -7.60
C TYR A 35 -7.17 0.22 -7.17
N GLU A 36 -6.98 0.81 -6.00
CA GLU A 36 -7.83 1.88 -5.49
C GLU A 36 -9.29 1.44 -5.32
N ARG A 37 -9.51 0.16 -5.04
CA ARG A 37 -10.84 -0.40 -4.80
C ARG A 37 -11.23 -0.38 -3.33
N ALA A 38 -10.24 -0.31 -2.43
CA ALA A 38 -10.50 -0.27 -1.00
C ALA A 38 -11.18 1.03 -0.64
N LYS A 39 -12.36 0.95 -0.01
CA LYS A 39 -13.12 2.14 0.35
C LYS A 39 -12.66 2.73 1.67
N ASN A 40 -12.47 1.86 2.66
CA ASN A 40 -12.10 2.28 4.01
C ASN A 40 -10.99 1.37 4.57
N PRO A 41 -9.76 1.46 4.03
CA PRO A 41 -8.66 0.67 4.59
C PRO A 41 -8.42 1.11 6.04
N THR A 42 -8.09 0.14 6.90
CA THR A 42 -7.85 0.47 8.30
C THR A 42 -6.53 1.23 8.45
N PHE A 43 -6.43 2.01 9.53
CA PHE A 43 -5.19 2.71 9.85
C PHE A 43 -4.03 1.71 9.99
N GLU A 44 -4.29 0.57 10.63
CA GLU A 44 -3.27 -0.46 10.81
C GLU A 44 -2.74 -0.95 9.47
N THR A 45 -3.61 -1.20 8.51
CA THR A 45 -3.20 -1.63 7.17
C THR A 45 -2.32 -0.58 6.51
N LEU A 46 -2.76 0.68 6.56
CA LEU A 46 -2.00 1.78 5.97
C LEU A 46 -0.65 1.96 6.64
N GLN A 47 -0.62 1.84 7.97
CA GLN A 47 0.63 2.00 8.71
C GLN A 47 1.62 0.88 8.38
N LYS A 48 1.16 -0.36 8.30
CA LYS A 48 2.04 -1.47 7.96
C LYS A 48 2.62 -1.33 6.56
N VAL A 49 1.81 -0.92 5.61
CA VAL A 49 2.28 -0.71 4.23
C VAL A 49 3.28 0.44 4.19
N ALA A 50 2.96 1.56 4.82
CA ALA A 50 3.83 2.72 4.85
C ALA A 50 5.17 2.39 5.52
N ASP A 51 5.14 1.68 6.65
CA ASP A 51 6.35 1.29 7.35
C ASP A 51 7.25 0.41 6.49
N PHE A 52 6.66 -0.58 5.83
CA PHE A 52 7.43 -1.46 4.95
C PHE A 52 8.04 -0.68 3.78
N LEU A 53 7.28 0.26 3.22
CA LEU A 53 7.75 1.05 2.08
C LEU A 53 8.64 2.23 2.50
N GLU A 54 8.82 2.42 3.80
CA GLU A 54 9.63 3.50 4.36
C GLU A 54 9.14 4.88 3.94
N VAL A 55 7.83 5.04 3.93
CA VAL A 55 7.17 6.32 3.64
C VAL A 55 6.17 6.62 4.75
N THR A 56 5.69 7.86 4.79
CA THR A 56 4.63 8.21 5.74
C THR A 56 3.27 7.81 5.17
N ILE A 57 2.26 7.72 6.03
CA ILE A 57 0.90 7.47 5.55
C ILE A 57 0.48 8.62 4.63
N ALA A 58 0.88 9.86 4.96
CA ALA A 58 0.59 11.01 4.10
C ALA A 58 1.15 10.83 2.70
N ASP A 59 2.39 10.34 2.60
CA ASP A 59 3.01 10.05 1.30
C ASP A 59 2.27 8.95 0.57
N LEU A 60 1.84 7.92 1.30
CA LEU A 60 1.10 6.81 0.71
C LEU A 60 -0.24 7.25 0.13
N LEU A 61 -0.89 8.19 0.77
CA LEU A 61 -2.20 8.69 0.35
C LEU A 61 -2.13 9.90 -0.58
N LYS A 62 -0.94 10.38 -0.85
CA LYS A 62 -0.76 11.53 -1.72
C LYS A 62 -1.16 11.20 -3.15
N VAL A 63 -1.95 12.07 -3.77
CA VAL A 63 -2.42 11.89 -5.13
C VAL A 63 -2.09 13.16 -5.93
N GLY A 64 -1.46 12.96 -7.06
CA GLY A 64 -1.22 14.09 -7.92
C GLY A 64 0.18 14.34 -8.31
#